data_7e61fde372f0ade577f8381329dd68ab
#
_entry.id   7e61fde372f0ade577f8381329dd68ab
#
_cell.length_a   1.000
_cell.length_b   1.000
_cell.length_c   1.000
_cell.angle_alpha   90.00
_cell.angle_beta   90.00
_cell.angle_gamma   90.00
#
_symmetry.space_group_name_H-M   'P 1'
#
loop_
_entity.id
_entity.type
_entity.pdbx_description
1 polymer ?
#
loop_
_entity_poly.entity_id
_entity_poly.type
_entity_poly.pdbx_seq_one_letter_code
_entity_poly.pdbx_strand_id
1 'polypeptide(L)'
;MIDAEQLRKLYIMGDSEVHALDGVDLHVESGEFVSLTGPSGSGKSTLMHIFGCLDRPTSGVLRFNGQIISDLNDKQLARTRNQHIGFVFQTFNLINRTTALDNVMVPLIYTRKSFARKTAMEALERVGLAKRAKHKPGEMSGGECQRAAIARAIVNKPQLILADEPTGNLDSKNGEQIMRIFHELHAAGITIVLVTHEMDIAAQADRMIQMRDGRIIEDRTIDDDRREELMSVTHDVQARAFRAKLSHKTDPTINGPLRTPDVR
;
A
#
# COMPACT_ATOMS: atom_id res chain seq x y z
N MET A 1 0.73 16.69 9.50
CA MET A 1 1.95 16.00 9.04
C MET A 1 2.20 16.21 7.55
N ILE A 2 1.29 15.83 6.68
CA ILE A 2 1.30 16.12 5.24
C ILE A 2 0.37 17.29 4.99
N ASP A 3 0.80 18.24 4.18
CA ASP A 3 -0.01 19.38 3.78
C ASP A 3 0.22 19.65 2.29
N ALA A 4 -0.81 19.40 1.51
CA ALA A 4 -0.82 19.48 0.06
C ALA A 4 -1.76 20.61 -0.38
N GLU A 5 -1.24 21.60 -1.11
CA GLU A 5 -1.97 22.75 -1.60
C GLU A 5 -1.91 22.79 -3.12
N GLN A 6 -3.05 22.66 -3.79
CA GLN A 6 -3.23 22.74 -5.24
C GLN A 6 -2.21 21.89 -6.02
N LEU A 7 -1.96 20.65 -5.52
CA LEU A 7 -0.99 19.77 -6.17
C LEU A 7 -1.47 19.36 -7.57
N ARG A 8 -0.60 19.56 -8.55
CA ARG A 8 -0.79 19.09 -9.92
C ARG A 8 0.37 18.23 -10.35
N LYS A 9 0.06 17.19 -11.12
CA LYS A 9 1.07 16.35 -11.78
C LYS A 9 0.66 16.09 -13.20
N LEU A 10 1.53 16.54 -14.12
CA LEU A 10 1.41 16.34 -15.54
C LEU A 10 2.49 15.36 -16.00
N TYR A 11 2.10 14.32 -16.73
CA TYR A 11 3.02 13.45 -17.46
C TYR A 11 2.86 13.70 -18.96
N ILE A 12 3.97 13.87 -19.66
CA ILE A 12 4.02 14.00 -21.12
C ILE A 12 4.33 12.62 -21.68
N MET A 13 3.43 12.05 -22.47
CA MET A 13 3.57 10.73 -23.10
C MET A 13 3.46 10.88 -24.62
N GLY A 14 4.62 11.12 -25.29
CA GLY A 14 4.62 11.49 -26.70
C GLY A 14 3.91 12.84 -26.91
N ASP A 15 2.89 12.86 -27.76
CA ASP A 15 2.07 14.06 -28.03
C ASP A 15 0.87 14.23 -27.07
N SER A 16 0.72 13.34 -26.09
CA SER A 16 -0.41 13.37 -25.14
C SER A 16 0.02 13.86 -23.77
N GLU A 17 -0.82 14.69 -23.15
CA GLU A 17 -0.68 15.16 -21.79
C GLU A 17 -1.65 14.41 -20.87
N VAL A 18 -1.14 13.85 -19.77
CA VAL A 18 -1.94 13.16 -18.76
C VAL A 18 -1.87 13.92 -17.46
N HIS A 19 -3.00 14.52 -17.06
CA HIS A 19 -3.17 15.18 -15.77
C HIS A 19 -3.42 14.12 -14.68
N ALA A 20 -2.35 13.56 -14.13
CA ALA A 20 -2.44 12.54 -13.09
C ALA A 20 -2.93 13.12 -11.74
N LEU A 21 -2.63 14.38 -11.46
CA LEU A 21 -3.23 15.17 -10.38
C LEU A 21 -3.63 16.54 -10.93
N ASP A 22 -4.80 17.03 -10.53
CA ASP A 22 -5.36 18.30 -11.02
C ASP A 22 -5.94 19.15 -9.88
N GLY A 23 -5.04 19.78 -9.11
CA GLY A 23 -5.40 20.69 -8.04
C GLY A 23 -5.87 19.96 -6.77
N VAL A 24 -5.05 19.03 -6.26
CA VAL A 24 -5.35 18.28 -5.03
C VAL A 24 -4.97 19.14 -3.81
N ASP A 25 -5.95 19.38 -2.95
CA ASP A 25 -5.79 19.93 -1.61
C ASP A 25 -6.05 18.80 -0.60
N LEU A 26 -5.08 18.54 0.29
CA LEU A 26 -5.21 17.47 1.29
C LEU A 26 -4.32 17.75 2.49
N HIS A 27 -4.90 17.66 3.67
CA HIS A 27 -4.19 17.69 4.93
C HIS A 27 -4.30 16.33 5.62
N VAL A 28 -3.16 15.76 6.08
CA VAL A 28 -3.13 14.53 6.90
C VAL A 28 -2.42 14.85 8.22
N GLU A 29 -3.12 14.59 9.31
CA GLU A 29 -2.63 14.78 10.67
C GLU A 29 -1.55 13.75 11.05
N SER A 30 -0.77 14.08 12.07
CA SER A 30 0.17 13.10 12.65
C SER A 30 -0.59 12.05 13.45
N GLY A 31 -0.31 10.78 13.19
CA GLY A 31 -1.01 9.67 13.85
C GLY A 31 -2.36 9.33 13.24
N GLU A 32 -2.74 9.90 12.09
CA GLU A 32 -3.98 9.59 11.38
C GLU A 32 -3.83 8.34 10.51
N PHE A 33 -4.87 7.52 10.42
CA PHE A 33 -4.95 6.43 9.47
C PHE A 33 -5.94 6.79 8.36
N VAL A 34 -5.40 7.05 7.16
CA VAL A 34 -6.18 7.50 5.99
C VAL A 34 -6.17 6.45 4.90
N SER A 35 -7.32 6.16 4.32
CA SER A 35 -7.43 5.36 3.09
C SER A 35 -7.67 6.23 1.86
N LEU A 36 -6.95 5.97 0.77
CA LEU A 36 -7.16 6.56 -0.55
C LEU A 36 -7.83 5.53 -1.45
N THR A 37 -9.03 5.83 -1.92
CA THR A 37 -9.85 4.96 -2.77
C THR A 37 -10.12 5.59 -4.13
N GLY A 38 -10.66 4.81 -5.07
CA GLY A 38 -11.05 5.28 -6.41
C GLY A 38 -10.63 4.32 -7.52
N PRO A 39 -11.14 4.51 -8.75
CA PRO A 39 -10.85 3.63 -9.88
C PRO A 39 -9.37 3.64 -10.28
N SER A 40 -8.96 2.65 -11.08
CA SER A 40 -7.62 2.66 -11.69
C SER A 40 -7.44 3.95 -12.52
N GLY A 41 -6.24 4.54 -12.44
CA GLY A 41 -5.94 5.79 -13.15
C GLY A 41 -6.45 7.07 -12.45
N SER A 42 -7.10 7.00 -11.30
CA SER A 42 -7.62 8.19 -10.60
C SER A 42 -6.55 9.09 -9.94
N GLY A 43 -5.26 8.71 -9.98
CA GLY A 43 -4.16 9.52 -9.42
C GLY A 43 -3.64 9.08 -8.06
N LYS A 44 -4.20 8.04 -7.41
CA LYS A 44 -3.83 7.58 -6.06
C LYS A 44 -2.34 7.27 -5.91
N SER A 45 -1.81 6.40 -6.78
CA SER A 45 -0.39 6.01 -6.73
C SER A 45 0.52 7.20 -7.04
N THR A 46 0.11 8.12 -7.92
CA THR A 46 0.83 9.37 -8.18
C THR A 46 0.88 10.25 -6.93
N LEU A 47 -0.25 10.43 -6.26
CA LEU A 47 -0.32 11.21 -5.02
C LEU A 47 0.56 10.57 -3.93
N MET A 48 0.47 9.25 -3.78
CA MET A 48 1.30 8.49 -2.83
C MET A 48 2.79 8.61 -3.15
N HIS A 49 3.20 8.56 -4.43
CA HIS A 49 4.59 8.75 -4.83
C HIS A 49 5.12 10.16 -4.51
N ILE A 50 4.29 11.18 -4.68
CA ILE A 50 4.64 12.57 -4.33
C ILE A 50 4.76 12.71 -2.80
N PHE A 51 3.81 12.19 -2.02
CA PHE A 51 3.90 12.16 -0.55
C PHE A 51 5.14 11.42 -0.07
N GLY A 52 5.51 10.37 -0.79
CA GLY A 52 6.68 9.55 -0.52
C GLY A 52 8.02 10.14 -0.96
N CYS A 53 8.04 11.35 -1.52
CA CYS A 53 9.25 11.93 -2.10
C CYS A 53 9.91 11.03 -3.17
N LEU A 54 9.11 10.22 -3.88
CA LEU A 54 9.55 9.41 -5.04
C LEU A 54 9.41 10.18 -6.35
N ASP A 55 8.47 11.12 -6.39
CA ASP A 55 8.23 12.00 -7.52
C ASP A 55 8.01 13.44 -7.02
N ARG A 56 8.02 14.41 -7.93
CA ARG A 56 7.79 15.83 -7.65
C ARG A 56 6.48 16.27 -8.29
N PRO A 57 5.70 17.14 -7.65
CA PRO A 57 4.56 17.75 -8.32
C PRO A 57 5.06 18.65 -9.47
N THR A 58 4.23 18.82 -10.50
CA THR A 58 4.49 19.78 -11.59
C THR A 58 4.24 21.22 -11.11
N SER A 59 3.23 21.39 -10.24
CA SER A 59 2.92 22.66 -9.55
C SER A 59 2.16 22.40 -8.26
N GLY A 60 1.92 23.45 -7.48
CA GLY A 60 1.38 23.36 -6.13
C GLY A 60 2.48 23.17 -5.09
N VAL A 61 2.08 23.08 -3.83
CA VAL A 61 3.01 22.99 -2.69
C VAL A 61 2.72 21.74 -1.89
N LEU A 62 3.77 20.95 -1.62
CA LEU A 62 3.72 19.86 -0.64
C LEU A 62 4.63 20.19 0.53
N ARG A 63 4.06 20.13 1.74
CA ARG A 63 4.84 20.20 2.99
C ARG A 63 4.79 18.86 3.71
N PHE A 64 5.92 18.45 4.23
CA PHE A 64 6.05 17.30 5.13
C PHE A 64 6.66 17.80 6.45
N ASN A 65 5.91 17.67 7.55
CA ASN A 65 6.28 18.25 8.85
C ASN A 65 6.65 19.75 8.77
N GLY A 66 5.91 20.52 7.99
CA GLY A 66 6.15 21.95 7.77
C GLY A 66 7.27 22.29 6.78
N GLN A 67 8.07 21.31 6.35
CA GLN A 67 9.13 21.52 5.36
C GLN A 67 8.57 21.40 3.94
N ILE A 68 8.81 22.40 3.11
CA ILE A 68 8.43 22.38 1.68
C ILE A 68 9.29 21.36 0.94
N ILE A 69 8.63 20.35 0.36
CA ILE A 69 9.30 19.22 -0.32
C ILE A 69 9.85 19.63 -1.69
N SER A 70 9.17 20.52 -2.41
CA SER A 70 9.60 21.03 -3.72
C SER A 70 10.95 21.74 -3.68
N ASP A 71 11.30 22.34 -2.54
CA ASP A 71 12.57 23.10 -2.37
C ASP A 71 13.77 22.17 -2.10
N LEU A 72 13.51 20.89 -1.83
CA LEU A 72 14.56 19.93 -1.52
C LEU A 72 15.26 19.43 -2.79
N ASN A 73 16.59 19.31 -2.74
CA ASN A 73 17.35 18.60 -3.75
C ASN A 73 17.21 17.07 -3.60
N ASP A 74 17.65 16.29 -4.58
CA ASP A 74 17.46 14.84 -4.61
C ASP A 74 18.11 14.13 -3.42
N LYS A 75 19.25 14.62 -2.93
CA LYS A 75 19.91 14.06 -1.74
C LYS A 75 19.10 14.31 -0.47
N GLN A 76 18.49 15.46 -0.35
CA GLN A 76 17.62 15.81 0.77
C GLN A 76 16.32 15.01 0.70
N LEU A 77 15.69 14.88 -0.47
CA LEU A 77 14.51 14.02 -0.68
C LEU A 77 14.80 12.57 -0.31
N ALA A 78 15.92 12.01 -0.80
CA ALA A 78 16.32 10.65 -0.45
C ALA A 78 16.55 10.46 1.05
N ARG A 79 17.09 11.48 1.74
CA ARG A 79 17.27 11.46 3.20
C ARG A 79 15.93 11.51 3.94
N THR A 80 15.05 12.44 3.56
CA THR A 80 13.70 12.56 4.14
C THR A 80 12.94 11.24 3.98
N ARG A 81 12.91 10.68 2.77
CA ARG A 81 12.29 9.39 2.48
C ARG A 81 12.86 8.26 3.36
N ASN A 82 14.17 8.13 3.45
CA ASN A 82 14.80 7.07 4.23
C ASN A 82 14.55 7.19 5.73
N GLN A 83 14.51 8.41 6.27
CA GLN A 83 14.42 8.64 7.71
C GLN A 83 12.98 8.66 8.24
N HIS A 84 12.05 9.14 7.43
CA HIS A 84 10.70 9.48 7.90
C HIS A 84 9.59 8.68 7.24
N ILE A 85 9.83 8.00 6.11
CA ILE A 85 8.79 7.36 5.31
C ILE A 85 9.10 5.89 5.11
N GLY A 86 8.14 5.03 5.44
CA GLY A 86 8.16 3.60 5.15
C GLY A 86 7.24 3.29 3.97
N PHE A 87 7.69 2.44 3.03
CA PHE A 87 6.89 2.01 1.88
C PHE A 87 6.55 0.54 1.98
N VAL A 88 5.29 0.22 1.70
CA VAL A 88 4.77 -1.13 1.55
C VAL A 88 4.03 -1.20 0.21
N PHE A 89 4.43 -2.10 -0.69
CA PHE A 89 3.88 -2.25 -2.03
C PHE A 89 3.15 -3.58 -2.18
N GLN A 90 2.22 -3.64 -3.10
CA GLN A 90 1.48 -4.84 -3.47
C GLN A 90 2.40 -6.00 -3.91
N THR A 91 3.48 -5.69 -4.63
CA THR A 91 4.44 -6.67 -5.17
C THR A 91 5.63 -6.92 -4.25
N PHE A 92 5.53 -6.53 -2.97
CA PHE A 92 6.54 -6.68 -1.91
C PHE A 92 7.86 -5.94 -2.18
N ASN A 93 8.33 -5.89 -3.41
CA ASN A 93 9.58 -5.27 -3.86
C ASN A 93 10.79 -5.70 -3.00
N LEU A 94 10.87 -6.99 -2.67
CA LEU A 94 12.02 -7.59 -2.00
C LEU A 94 13.11 -7.97 -3.01
N ILE A 95 14.36 -7.87 -2.58
CA ILE A 95 15.51 -8.31 -3.38
C ILE A 95 15.57 -9.84 -3.32
N ASN A 96 15.25 -10.52 -4.43
CA ASN A 96 15.02 -11.97 -4.49
C ASN A 96 16.22 -12.85 -4.08
N ARG A 97 17.46 -12.37 -4.27
CA ARG A 97 18.68 -13.15 -4.00
C ARG A 97 19.25 -12.95 -2.61
N THR A 98 18.63 -12.10 -1.80
CA THR A 98 19.06 -11.78 -0.43
C THR A 98 18.05 -12.33 0.59
N THR A 99 18.50 -12.50 1.83
CA THR A 99 17.64 -13.00 2.91
C THR A 99 16.61 -11.94 3.35
N ALA A 100 15.58 -12.37 4.08
CA ALA A 100 14.62 -11.42 4.70
C ALA A 100 15.35 -10.41 5.59
N LEU A 101 16.32 -10.87 6.38
CA LEU A 101 17.12 -9.99 7.23
C LEU A 101 17.91 -8.95 6.42
N ASP A 102 18.56 -9.38 5.34
CA ASP A 102 19.33 -8.45 4.49
C ASP A 102 18.41 -7.45 3.79
N ASN A 103 17.22 -7.87 3.34
CA ASN A 103 16.20 -6.97 2.80
C ASN A 103 15.80 -5.88 3.81
N VAL A 104 15.57 -6.27 5.08
CA VAL A 104 15.22 -5.33 6.15
C VAL A 104 16.40 -4.43 6.51
N MET A 105 17.63 -4.88 6.34
CA MET A 105 18.82 -4.07 6.57
C MET A 105 19.08 -2.99 5.53
N VAL A 106 18.52 -3.09 4.30
CA VAL A 106 18.78 -2.14 3.20
C VAL A 106 18.61 -0.67 3.60
N PRO A 107 17.50 -0.24 4.25
CA PRO A 107 17.34 1.17 4.65
C PRO A 107 18.39 1.63 5.68
N LEU A 108 18.92 0.71 6.49
CA LEU A 108 19.90 1.02 7.54
C LEU A 108 21.29 1.33 6.99
N ILE A 109 21.62 0.87 5.78
CA ILE A 109 22.91 1.16 5.11
C ILE A 109 23.13 2.66 4.99
N TYR A 110 22.07 3.39 4.65
CA TYR A 110 22.13 4.85 4.44
C TYR A 110 22.18 5.66 5.76
N THR A 111 21.83 5.04 6.89
CA THR A 111 21.86 5.72 8.20
C THR A 111 23.13 5.47 9.00
N ARG A 112 24.06 4.60 8.50
CA ARG A 112 25.33 4.23 9.13
C ARG A 112 25.20 3.80 10.59
N LYS A 113 24.07 3.14 10.96
CA LYS A 113 23.84 2.69 12.33
C LYS A 113 24.74 1.50 12.67
N SER A 114 25.45 1.57 13.79
CA SER A 114 26.40 0.53 14.24
C SER A 114 25.74 -0.81 14.58
N PHE A 115 24.42 -0.86 14.81
CA PHE A 115 23.68 -2.07 15.20
C PHE A 115 22.63 -2.47 14.19
N ALA A 116 22.90 -2.25 12.88
CA ALA A 116 21.94 -2.50 11.81
C ALA A 116 21.31 -3.91 11.85
N ARG A 117 22.13 -4.94 12.07
CA ARG A 117 21.65 -6.33 12.14
C ARG A 117 20.68 -6.57 13.32
N LYS A 118 20.96 -6.02 14.49
CA LYS A 118 20.10 -6.12 15.67
C LYS A 118 18.78 -5.41 15.41
N THR A 119 18.83 -4.18 14.92
CA THR A 119 17.63 -3.37 14.61
C THR A 119 16.75 -4.06 13.55
N ALA A 120 17.36 -4.64 12.52
CA ALA A 120 16.64 -5.39 11.49
C ALA A 120 16.00 -6.67 12.06
N MET A 121 16.68 -7.34 12.99
CA MET A 121 16.13 -8.52 13.65
C MET A 121 14.94 -8.18 14.53
N GLU A 122 15.00 -7.10 15.30
CA GLU A 122 13.90 -6.57 16.10
C GLU A 122 12.68 -6.21 15.23
N ALA A 123 12.91 -5.65 14.03
CA ALA A 123 11.84 -5.36 13.08
C ALA A 123 11.19 -6.64 12.54
N LEU A 124 11.97 -7.69 12.25
CA LEU A 124 11.45 -9.00 11.85
C LEU A 124 10.66 -9.70 12.98
N GLU A 125 11.13 -9.58 14.22
CA GLU A 125 10.43 -10.11 15.39
C GLU A 125 9.05 -9.45 15.55
N ARG A 126 8.97 -8.13 15.37
CA ARG A 126 7.73 -7.36 15.46
C ARG A 126 6.65 -7.83 14.47
N VAL A 127 7.04 -8.35 13.31
CA VAL A 127 6.11 -8.91 12.31
C VAL A 127 6.03 -10.44 12.33
N GLY A 128 6.58 -11.10 13.36
CA GLY A 128 6.51 -12.55 13.56
C GLY A 128 7.41 -13.36 12.62
N LEU A 129 8.50 -12.76 12.08
CA LEU A 129 9.39 -13.40 11.11
C LEU A 129 10.81 -13.72 11.64
N ALA A 130 11.04 -13.69 12.97
CA ALA A 130 12.34 -13.99 13.57
C ALA A 130 12.95 -15.31 13.05
N LYS A 131 12.13 -16.37 12.99
CA LYS A 131 12.56 -17.71 12.52
C LYS A 131 12.80 -17.77 11.00
N ARG A 132 12.32 -16.80 10.25
CA ARG A 132 12.44 -16.69 8.79
C ARG A 132 13.54 -15.73 8.33
N ALA A 133 14.29 -15.12 9.26
CA ALA A 133 15.30 -14.11 8.98
C ALA A 133 16.33 -14.52 7.91
N LYS A 134 16.69 -15.81 7.84
CA LYS A 134 17.68 -16.36 6.88
C LYS A 134 17.05 -16.86 5.56
N HIS A 135 15.72 -16.88 5.43
CA HIS A 135 15.04 -17.32 4.21
C HIS A 135 15.08 -16.22 3.15
N LYS A 136 15.14 -16.64 1.90
CA LYS A 136 15.01 -15.75 0.73
C LYS A 136 13.54 -15.62 0.33
N PRO A 137 13.14 -14.55 -0.37
CA PRO A 137 11.75 -14.36 -0.80
C PRO A 137 11.14 -15.58 -1.53
N GLY A 138 11.91 -16.28 -2.37
CA GLY A 138 11.44 -17.48 -3.05
C GLY A 138 11.19 -18.71 -2.14
N GLU A 139 11.59 -18.63 -0.88
CA GLU A 139 11.41 -19.67 0.14
C GLU A 139 10.33 -19.30 1.15
N MET A 140 9.59 -18.19 0.89
CA MET A 140 8.60 -17.59 1.78
C MET A 140 7.23 -17.54 1.09
N SER A 141 6.17 -17.63 1.88
CA SER A 141 4.81 -17.39 1.38
C SER A 141 4.60 -15.90 1.05
N GLY A 142 3.56 -15.57 0.26
CA GLY A 142 3.19 -14.18 -0.04
C GLY A 142 2.99 -13.34 1.22
N GLY A 143 2.27 -13.86 2.22
CA GLY A 143 2.08 -13.19 3.50
C GLY A 143 3.37 -13.01 4.30
N GLU A 144 4.32 -13.96 4.23
CA GLU A 144 5.65 -13.80 4.84
C GLU A 144 6.47 -12.74 4.10
N CYS A 145 6.43 -12.70 2.77
CA CYS A 145 7.08 -11.65 1.97
C CYS A 145 6.52 -10.27 2.29
N GLN A 146 5.20 -10.13 2.43
CA GLN A 146 4.58 -8.85 2.77
C GLN A 146 4.96 -8.41 4.18
N ARG A 147 4.97 -9.31 5.16
CA ARG A 147 5.46 -8.99 6.51
C ARG A 147 6.93 -8.58 6.51
N ALA A 148 7.78 -9.21 5.69
CA ALA A 148 9.18 -8.79 5.54
C ALA A 148 9.30 -7.39 4.91
N ALA A 149 8.43 -7.06 3.93
CA ALA A 149 8.34 -5.71 3.35
C ALA A 149 7.90 -4.67 4.40
N ILE A 150 6.95 -5.02 5.27
CA ILE A 150 6.55 -4.15 6.39
C ILE A 150 7.71 -3.99 7.39
N ALA A 151 8.42 -5.07 7.76
CA ALA A 151 9.59 -4.98 8.64
C ALA A 151 10.65 -4.04 8.06
N ARG A 152 10.89 -4.10 6.74
CA ARG A 152 11.77 -3.17 6.03
C ARG A 152 11.27 -1.73 6.09
N ALA A 153 9.96 -1.52 5.96
CA ALA A 153 9.35 -0.19 6.02
C ALA A 153 9.51 0.46 7.40
N ILE A 154 9.39 -0.33 8.48
CA ILE A 154 9.41 0.19 9.86
C ILE A 154 10.79 0.23 10.53
N VAL A 155 11.83 -0.33 9.89
CA VAL A 155 13.17 -0.53 10.53
C VAL A 155 13.84 0.78 10.95
N ASN A 156 13.59 1.88 10.23
CA ASN A 156 14.09 3.22 10.58
C ASN A 156 13.18 3.99 11.53
N LYS A 157 12.07 3.38 12.02
CA LYS A 157 11.06 4.02 12.86
C LYS A 157 10.45 5.24 12.16
N PRO A 158 9.81 5.06 10.99
CA PRO A 158 9.25 6.14 10.22
C PRO A 158 8.09 6.80 10.96
N GLN A 159 7.80 8.05 10.60
CA GLN A 159 6.62 8.78 11.07
C GLN A 159 5.40 8.54 10.18
N LEU A 160 5.64 8.16 8.92
CA LEU A 160 4.63 7.92 7.90
C LEU A 160 4.86 6.56 7.23
N ILE A 161 3.81 5.77 7.08
CA ILE A 161 3.79 4.59 6.22
C ILE A 161 2.87 4.86 5.03
N LEU A 162 3.39 4.63 3.83
CA LEU A 162 2.65 4.66 2.58
C LEU A 162 2.49 3.22 2.10
N ALA A 163 1.25 2.73 2.05
CA ALA A 163 0.93 1.36 1.67
C ALA A 163 0.08 1.33 0.39
N ASP A 164 0.62 0.76 -0.69
CA ASP A 164 -0.06 0.62 -1.98
C ASP A 164 -0.60 -0.80 -2.13
N GLU A 165 -1.90 -0.97 -2.02
CA GLU A 165 -2.62 -2.25 -2.11
C GLU A 165 -1.95 -3.39 -1.31
N PRO A 166 -1.70 -3.19 0.01
CA PRO A 166 -0.84 -4.09 0.78
C PRO A 166 -1.41 -5.50 0.97
N THR A 167 -2.69 -5.72 0.68
CA THR A 167 -3.41 -7.00 0.78
C THR A 167 -3.74 -7.62 -0.58
N GLY A 168 -3.62 -6.88 -1.68
CA GLY A 168 -4.14 -7.23 -3.00
C GLY A 168 -3.60 -8.52 -3.63
N ASN A 169 -2.45 -9.03 -3.19
CA ASN A 169 -1.85 -10.30 -3.65
C ASN A 169 -1.91 -11.41 -2.59
N LEU A 170 -2.76 -11.27 -1.56
CA LEU A 170 -2.83 -12.20 -0.43
C LEU A 170 -4.20 -12.86 -0.34
N ASP A 171 -4.23 -14.05 0.26
CA ASP A 171 -5.49 -14.62 0.71
C ASP A 171 -6.05 -13.86 1.91
N SER A 172 -7.34 -14.02 2.20
CA SER A 172 -8.04 -13.28 3.25
C SER A 172 -7.38 -13.40 4.62
N LYS A 173 -6.88 -14.60 4.99
CA LYS A 173 -6.24 -14.84 6.28
C LYS A 173 -4.92 -14.08 6.42
N ASN A 174 -4.11 -14.06 5.36
CA ASN A 174 -2.88 -13.27 5.33
C ASN A 174 -3.19 -11.79 5.28
N GLY A 175 -4.21 -11.36 4.51
CA GLY A 175 -4.69 -9.98 4.46
C GLY A 175 -5.08 -9.44 5.84
N GLU A 176 -5.87 -10.19 6.62
CA GLU A 176 -6.23 -9.84 7.99
C GLU A 176 -5.00 -9.69 8.91
N GLN A 177 -3.98 -10.55 8.75
CA GLN A 177 -2.74 -10.42 9.53
C GLN A 177 -1.98 -9.13 9.18
N ILE A 178 -1.95 -8.76 7.91
CA ILE A 178 -1.33 -7.51 7.47
C ILE A 178 -2.07 -6.30 8.04
N MET A 179 -3.40 -6.27 7.95
CA MET A 179 -4.19 -5.17 8.51
C MET A 179 -4.03 -5.06 10.03
N ARG A 180 -3.94 -6.17 10.74
CA ARG A 180 -3.65 -6.19 12.18
C ARG A 180 -2.31 -5.52 12.51
N ILE A 181 -1.27 -5.78 11.72
CA ILE A 181 0.03 -5.11 11.88
C ILE A 181 -0.11 -3.60 11.64
N PHE A 182 -0.88 -3.16 10.63
CA PHE A 182 -1.12 -1.72 10.41
C PHE A 182 -1.85 -1.08 11.59
N HIS A 183 -2.87 -1.72 12.15
CA HIS A 183 -3.54 -1.22 13.36
C HIS A 183 -2.59 -1.12 14.56
N GLU A 184 -1.71 -2.09 14.78
CA GLU A 184 -0.69 -2.03 15.83
C GLU A 184 0.29 -0.88 15.62
N LEU A 185 0.68 -0.62 14.37
CA LEU A 185 1.57 0.49 14.00
C LEU A 185 0.88 1.84 14.19
N HIS A 186 -0.41 1.95 13.79
CA HIS A 186 -1.23 3.13 14.00
C HIS A 186 -1.43 3.41 15.51
N ALA A 187 -1.79 2.41 16.29
CA ALA A 187 -1.91 2.52 17.76
C ALA A 187 -0.59 2.94 18.43
N ALA A 188 0.56 2.68 17.80
CA ALA A 188 1.86 3.17 18.24
C ALA A 188 2.16 4.62 17.78
N GLY A 189 1.20 5.31 17.15
CA GLY A 189 1.28 6.71 16.73
C GLY A 189 1.89 6.94 15.35
N ILE A 190 2.06 5.90 14.54
CA ILE A 190 2.56 6.04 13.16
C ILE A 190 1.39 6.47 12.26
N THR A 191 1.61 7.50 11.46
CA THR A 191 0.65 7.92 10.42
C THR A 191 0.64 6.91 9.28
N ILE A 192 -0.53 6.55 8.79
CA ILE A 192 -0.69 5.57 7.70
C ILE A 192 -1.53 6.17 6.59
N VAL A 193 -1.02 6.14 5.36
CA VAL A 193 -1.79 6.41 4.13
C VAL A 193 -1.82 5.12 3.33
N LEU A 194 -3.00 4.54 3.20
CA LEU A 194 -3.24 3.25 2.56
C LEU A 194 -4.02 3.45 1.27
N VAL A 195 -3.47 3.02 0.15
CA VAL A 195 -4.17 2.98 -1.15
C VAL A 195 -4.82 1.61 -1.31
N THR A 196 -6.10 1.57 -1.60
CA THR A 196 -6.82 0.34 -1.89
C THR A 196 -8.05 0.59 -2.76
N HIS A 197 -8.47 -0.43 -3.49
CA HIS A 197 -9.76 -0.47 -4.17
C HIS A 197 -10.77 -1.37 -3.44
N GLU A 198 -10.35 -2.05 -2.38
CA GLU A 198 -11.18 -2.91 -1.53
C GLU A 198 -11.83 -2.07 -0.42
N MET A 199 -13.16 -1.98 -0.42
CA MET A 199 -13.90 -1.09 0.49
C MET A 199 -13.87 -1.55 1.94
N ASP A 200 -13.79 -2.86 2.20
CA ASP A 200 -13.63 -3.46 3.53
C ASP A 200 -12.26 -3.17 4.14
N ILE A 201 -11.22 -3.08 3.31
CA ILE A 201 -9.89 -2.63 3.73
C ILE A 201 -9.89 -1.11 3.98
N ALA A 202 -10.51 -0.34 3.08
CA ALA A 202 -10.62 1.12 3.22
C ALA A 202 -11.39 1.52 4.49
N ALA A 203 -12.44 0.77 4.84
CA ALA A 203 -13.28 0.99 6.02
C ALA A 203 -12.55 0.79 7.36
N GLN A 204 -11.37 0.19 7.34
CA GLN A 204 -10.55 -0.01 8.53
C GLN A 204 -9.72 1.22 8.92
N ALA A 205 -9.65 2.23 8.06
CA ALA A 205 -9.03 3.52 8.36
C ALA A 205 -9.97 4.43 9.18
N ASP A 206 -9.45 5.54 9.70
CA ASP A 206 -10.24 6.55 10.42
C ASP A 206 -10.91 7.54 9.46
N ARG A 207 -10.32 7.70 8.26
CA ARG A 207 -10.77 8.64 7.24
C ARG A 207 -10.58 8.04 5.86
N MET A 208 -11.56 8.22 5.00
CA MET A 208 -11.54 7.74 3.62
C MET A 208 -11.60 8.93 2.66
N ILE A 209 -10.67 8.95 1.72
CA ILE A 209 -10.57 9.93 0.66
C ILE A 209 -10.80 9.22 -0.67
N GLN A 210 -11.76 9.69 -1.43
CA GLN A 210 -12.04 9.14 -2.75
C GLN A 210 -11.50 10.05 -3.83
N MET A 211 -10.71 9.46 -4.74
CA MET A 211 -10.14 10.16 -5.88
C MET A 211 -10.78 9.73 -7.20
N ARG A 212 -10.94 10.69 -8.11
CA ARG A 212 -11.37 10.46 -9.48
C ARG A 212 -10.74 11.51 -10.40
N ASP A 213 -10.19 11.06 -11.53
CA ASP A 213 -9.62 11.91 -12.58
C ASP A 213 -8.64 12.97 -12.04
N GLY A 214 -7.75 12.55 -11.13
CA GLY A 214 -6.71 13.39 -10.52
C GLY A 214 -7.19 14.35 -9.44
N ARG A 215 -8.46 14.27 -9.01
CA ARG A 215 -9.06 15.14 -8.00
C ARG A 215 -9.63 14.36 -6.82
N ILE A 216 -9.71 14.98 -5.67
CA ILE A 216 -10.47 14.47 -4.53
C ILE A 216 -11.94 14.82 -4.77
N ILE A 217 -12.81 13.80 -4.78
CA ILE A 217 -14.27 13.96 -4.94
C ILE A 217 -15.02 13.76 -3.63
N GLU A 218 -14.41 13.08 -2.68
CA GLU A 218 -14.98 12.87 -1.36
C GLU A 218 -13.86 12.74 -0.32
N ASP A 219 -14.08 13.30 0.85
CA ASP A 219 -13.18 13.26 2.00
C ASP A 219 -14.03 13.22 3.26
N ARG A 220 -14.00 12.09 3.98
CA ARG A 220 -14.87 11.86 5.13
C ARG A 220 -14.22 11.01 6.20
N THR A 221 -14.56 11.30 7.43
CA THR A 221 -14.26 10.43 8.59
C THR A 221 -15.14 9.17 8.54
N ILE A 222 -14.60 8.05 8.96
CA ILE A 222 -15.30 6.77 9.05
C ILE A 222 -15.69 6.58 10.53
N ASP A 223 -16.99 6.69 10.83
CA ASP A 223 -17.58 6.30 12.10
C ASP A 223 -17.94 4.81 12.12
N ASP A 224 -18.39 4.30 13.26
CA ASP A 224 -18.68 2.87 13.44
C ASP A 224 -19.87 2.44 12.58
N ASP A 225 -20.92 3.27 12.44
CA ASP A 225 -22.10 2.97 11.62
C ASP A 225 -21.70 2.82 10.15
N ARG A 226 -20.84 3.73 9.67
CA ARG A 226 -20.34 3.69 8.29
C ARG A 226 -19.40 2.54 8.05
N ARG A 227 -18.60 2.16 9.04
CA ARG A 227 -17.71 1.00 8.97
C ARG A 227 -18.50 -0.28 8.77
N GLU A 228 -19.58 -0.47 9.52
CA GLU A 228 -20.48 -1.62 9.37
C GLU A 228 -21.15 -1.65 7.99
N GLU A 229 -21.63 -0.51 7.49
CA GLU A 229 -22.23 -0.39 6.16
C GLU A 229 -21.24 -0.82 5.06
N LEU A 230 -20.01 -0.28 5.05
CA LEU A 230 -18.99 -0.61 4.06
C LEU A 230 -18.59 -2.08 4.09
N MET A 231 -18.46 -2.67 5.28
CA MET A 231 -18.15 -4.08 5.44
C MET A 231 -19.31 -4.97 4.96
N SER A 232 -20.56 -4.61 5.23
CA SER A 232 -21.73 -5.38 4.80
C SER A 232 -21.88 -5.43 3.28
N VAL A 233 -21.69 -4.30 2.60
CA VAL A 233 -21.75 -4.21 1.13
C VAL A 233 -20.71 -5.13 0.48
N THR A 234 -19.50 -5.20 1.04
CA THR A 234 -18.43 -6.06 0.52
C THR A 234 -18.77 -7.55 0.67
N HIS A 235 -19.32 -7.95 1.82
CA HIS A 235 -19.78 -9.32 2.01
C HIS A 235 -20.86 -9.73 1.02
N ASP A 236 -21.83 -8.85 0.74
CA ASP A 236 -22.89 -9.12 -0.24
C ASP A 236 -22.35 -9.23 -1.67
N VAL A 237 -21.42 -8.38 -2.07
CA VAL A 237 -20.79 -8.44 -3.40
C VAL A 237 -19.96 -9.71 -3.56
N GLN A 238 -19.18 -10.10 -2.56
CA GLN A 238 -18.41 -11.34 -2.57
C GLN A 238 -19.32 -12.57 -2.60
N ALA A 239 -20.40 -12.58 -1.83
CA ALA A 239 -21.38 -13.66 -1.83
C ALA A 239 -22.09 -13.81 -3.18
N ARG A 240 -22.46 -12.70 -3.84
CA ARG A 240 -23.03 -12.70 -5.20
C ARG A 240 -22.03 -13.20 -6.25
N ALA A 241 -20.77 -12.75 -6.20
CA ALA A 241 -19.72 -13.21 -7.10
C ALA A 241 -19.40 -14.69 -6.92
N PHE A 242 -19.42 -15.21 -5.71
CA PHE A 242 -19.25 -16.64 -5.41
C PHE A 242 -20.42 -17.48 -5.95
N ARG A 243 -21.68 -17.04 -5.76
CA ARG A 243 -22.87 -17.71 -6.33
C ARG A 243 -22.85 -17.72 -7.87
N ALA A 244 -22.43 -16.62 -8.51
CA ALA A 244 -22.30 -16.55 -9.96
C ALA A 244 -21.24 -17.54 -10.50
N LYS A 245 -20.11 -17.70 -9.80
CA LYS A 245 -19.07 -18.69 -10.15
C LYS A 245 -19.54 -20.14 -9.98
N LEU A 246 -20.41 -20.42 -9.01
CA LEU A 246 -21.02 -21.75 -8.83
C LEU A 246 -22.05 -22.06 -9.91
N SER A 247 -22.87 -21.10 -10.31
CA SER A 247 -23.87 -21.29 -11.37
C SER A 247 -23.25 -21.57 -12.76
N HIS A 248 -22.08 -21.02 -13.06
CA HIS A 248 -21.34 -21.34 -14.29
C HIS A 248 -20.66 -22.72 -14.27
N LYS A 249 -20.45 -23.33 -13.09
CA LYS A 249 -19.87 -24.68 -13.00
C LYS A 249 -20.93 -25.81 -13.11
N THR A 250 -22.21 -25.50 -13.07
CA THR A 250 -23.31 -26.46 -13.12
C THR A 250 -24.07 -26.46 -14.44
N ASP A 251 -23.51 -25.89 -15.52
CA ASP A 251 -24.10 -26.02 -16.85
C ASP A 251 -23.77 -27.41 -17.45
N PRO A 252 -24.76 -28.32 -17.55
CA PRO A 252 -24.51 -29.69 -18.00
C PRO A 252 -24.26 -29.83 -19.53
N THR A 253 -24.21 -28.71 -20.24
CA THR A 253 -24.04 -28.74 -21.74
C THR A 253 -22.57 -28.84 -22.14
N ILE A 254 -21.58 -28.83 -21.23
CA ILE A 254 -20.14 -28.88 -21.57
C ILE A 254 -19.56 -30.30 -21.50
N ASN A 255 -20.30 -31.29 -21.01
CA ASN A 255 -19.89 -32.71 -20.99
C ASN A 255 -20.64 -33.55 -22.04
N GLY A 256 -20.40 -33.26 -23.33
CA GLY A 256 -20.73 -34.20 -24.40
C GLY A 256 -19.73 -35.38 -24.38
N PRO A 257 -20.18 -36.63 -24.65
CA PRO A 257 -19.29 -37.80 -24.59
C PRO A 257 -18.21 -37.70 -25.66
N LEU A 258 -16.95 -37.94 -25.20
CA LEU A 258 -15.77 -38.09 -26.05
C LEU A 258 -16.03 -39.17 -27.12
N ARG A 259 -16.10 -38.79 -28.39
CA ARG A 259 -16.10 -39.73 -29.51
C ARG A 259 -14.73 -40.41 -29.55
N THR A 260 -14.72 -41.70 -29.35
CA THR A 260 -13.57 -42.57 -29.64
C THR A 260 -13.31 -42.56 -31.14
N PRO A 261 -12.06 -42.42 -31.62
CA PRO A 261 -11.76 -42.55 -33.04
C PRO A 261 -11.85 -44.03 -33.43
N ASP A 262 -12.63 -44.33 -34.48
CA ASP A 262 -12.65 -45.62 -35.16
C ASP A 262 -11.28 -45.91 -35.77
N VAL A 263 -10.68 -47.00 -35.33
CA VAL A 263 -9.51 -47.60 -35.97
C VAL A 263 -10.02 -48.48 -37.13
N ARG A 264 -9.68 -48.10 -38.35
CA ARG A 264 -9.52 -49.04 -39.49
C ARG A 264 -8.22 -48.72 -40.17
#